data_2dbaa39963a2177a363a5c594e383bf1
#
_entry.id   2dbaa39963a2177a363a5c594e383bf1
#
_cell.length_a   1.000
_cell.length_b   1.000
_cell.length_c   1.000
_cell.angle_alpha   90.00
_cell.angle_beta   90.00
_cell.angle_gamma   90.00
#
_symmetry.space_group_name_H-M   'P 1'
#
loop_
_entity.id
_entity.type
_entity.pdbx_description
1 polymer ?
#
loop_
_entity_poly.entity_id
_entity_poly.type
_entity_poly.pdbx_seq_one_letter_code
_entity_poly.pdbx_strand_id
1 'polypeptide(L)'
;MSKITSLFATRLYHAPLSEHDPKIDPEELEQHCYAIAEDDEAGHDWCEREGYPGYTSYASLDALPWRFPIFADLVKALDAHVAAFAKELAFDLGDKTLKLDSIWINILPEGGIHTGHIHPLSVISGTTYVAMPDGTSALKLEDPRLPMMMASPGRTKDAPEDLRQFH
;
A
#
# COMPACT_ATOMS: atom_id res chain seq x y z
N MET A 1 -1.25 22.53 -35.34
CA MET A 1 -1.64 21.17 -34.96
C MET A 1 -2.07 21.16 -33.51
N SER A 2 -3.20 20.54 -33.18
CA SER A 2 -3.65 20.41 -31.81
C SER A 2 -2.75 19.44 -31.05
N LYS A 3 -2.45 19.73 -29.78
CA LYS A 3 -1.65 18.87 -28.89
C LYS A 3 -2.44 18.62 -27.61
N ILE A 4 -2.55 17.37 -27.19
CA ILE A 4 -3.09 16.98 -25.90
C ILE A 4 -1.90 16.67 -24.98
N THR A 5 -1.93 17.21 -23.78
CA THR A 5 -0.90 16.97 -22.77
C THR A 5 -1.57 16.52 -21.48
N SER A 6 -1.12 15.42 -20.90
CA SER A 6 -1.55 14.99 -19.58
C SER A 6 -0.82 15.78 -18.50
N LEU A 7 -1.58 16.40 -17.59
CA LEU A 7 -1.04 17.16 -16.46
C LEU A 7 -1.54 16.54 -15.16
N PHE A 8 -0.70 16.55 -14.13
CA PHE A 8 -1.03 16.08 -12.78
C PHE A 8 -1.43 14.58 -12.73
N ALA A 9 -0.85 13.77 -13.63
CA ALA A 9 -1.09 12.33 -13.60
C ALA A 9 -0.52 11.70 -12.32
N THR A 10 -1.37 10.95 -11.59
CA THR A 10 -0.90 10.11 -10.48
C THR A 10 -0.30 8.83 -11.07
N ARG A 11 0.90 8.49 -10.63
CA ARG A 11 1.59 7.25 -11.05
C ARG A 11 1.36 6.18 -10.00
N LEU A 12 0.99 5.00 -10.43
CA LEU A 12 0.84 3.82 -9.61
C LEU A 12 1.87 2.78 -10.08
N TYR A 13 2.66 2.28 -9.14
CA TYR A 13 3.57 1.16 -9.35
C TYR A 13 2.91 -0.11 -8.81
N HIS A 14 2.86 -1.15 -9.61
CA HIS A 14 2.28 -2.43 -9.25
C HIS A 14 3.20 -3.54 -9.72
N ALA A 15 3.65 -4.40 -8.81
CA ALA A 15 4.55 -5.51 -9.09
C ALA A 15 4.36 -6.65 -8.08
N PRO A 16 4.64 -7.91 -8.46
CA PRO A 16 4.69 -9.00 -7.50
C PRO A 16 5.90 -8.82 -6.56
N LEU A 17 5.71 -9.09 -5.27
CA LEU A 17 6.78 -8.99 -4.27
C LEU A 17 8.02 -9.82 -4.65
N SER A 18 7.81 -10.98 -5.26
CA SER A 18 8.86 -11.90 -5.71
C SER A 18 9.76 -11.38 -6.84
N GLU A 19 9.44 -10.25 -7.45
CA GLU A 19 10.26 -9.68 -8.54
C GLU A 19 11.66 -9.31 -8.06
N HIS A 20 11.80 -8.82 -6.83
CA HIS A 20 13.08 -8.41 -6.26
C HIS A 20 13.61 -9.35 -5.17
N ASP A 21 12.76 -10.11 -4.52
CA ASP A 21 13.19 -11.16 -3.59
C ASP A 21 12.28 -12.40 -3.69
N PRO A 22 12.68 -13.42 -4.49
CA PRO A 22 11.90 -14.64 -4.64
C PRO A 22 11.94 -15.55 -3.40
N LYS A 23 12.68 -15.19 -2.34
CA LYS A 23 12.82 -16.03 -1.14
C LYS A 23 11.75 -15.76 -0.09
N ILE A 24 11.04 -14.64 -0.19
CA ILE A 24 9.96 -14.35 0.74
C ILE A 24 8.82 -15.34 0.46
N ASP A 25 8.56 -16.19 1.43
CA ASP A 25 7.43 -17.11 1.40
C ASP A 25 6.17 -16.37 1.88
N PRO A 26 5.16 -16.20 1.02
CA PRO A 26 3.92 -15.52 1.43
C PRO A 26 3.18 -16.25 2.55
N GLU A 27 3.21 -17.60 2.57
CA GLU A 27 2.54 -18.37 3.61
C GLU A 27 3.23 -18.19 4.97
N GLU A 28 4.57 -18.19 5.00
CA GLU A 28 5.34 -17.88 6.20
C GLU A 28 5.08 -16.47 6.70
N LEU A 29 5.04 -15.49 5.79
CA LEU A 29 4.74 -14.10 6.14
C LEU A 29 3.33 -13.94 6.71
N GLU A 30 2.34 -14.63 6.13
CA GLU A 30 0.97 -14.64 6.62
C GLU A 30 0.89 -15.23 8.05
N GLN A 31 1.53 -16.38 8.29
CA GLN A 31 1.58 -17.01 9.62
C GLN A 31 2.19 -16.07 10.66
N HIS A 32 3.26 -15.36 10.31
CA HIS A 32 3.88 -14.39 11.20
C HIS A 32 2.95 -13.19 11.49
N CYS A 33 2.21 -12.72 10.48
CA CYS A 33 1.23 -11.65 10.69
C CYS A 33 0.15 -12.06 11.70
N TYR A 34 -0.38 -13.27 11.59
CA TYR A 34 -1.38 -13.78 12.54
C TYR A 34 -0.80 -14.00 13.93
N ALA A 35 0.39 -14.61 14.04
CA ALA A 35 1.03 -14.85 15.34
C ALA A 35 1.33 -13.52 16.09
N ILE A 36 1.79 -12.50 15.36
CA ILE A 36 2.03 -11.17 15.92
C ILE A 36 0.71 -10.54 16.39
N ALA A 37 -0.35 -10.66 15.59
CA ALA A 37 -1.65 -10.13 15.97
C ALA A 37 -2.21 -10.82 17.22
N GLU A 38 -1.99 -12.14 17.39
CA GLU A 38 -2.45 -12.91 18.53
C GLU A 38 -1.81 -12.45 19.86
N ASP A 39 -0.55 -12.01 19.79
CA ASP A 39 0.24 -11.60 20.96
C ASP A 39 0.20 -10.08 21.26
N ASP A 40 -0.36 -9.26 20.35
CA ASP A 40 -0.34 -7.79 20.47
C ASP A 40 -1.59 -7.25 21.17
N GLU A 41 -1.67 -7.43 22.48
CA GLU A 41 -2.76 -6.89 23.31
C GLU A 41 -2.94 -5.36 23.11
N ALA A 42 -1.82 -4.61 23.04
CA ALA A 42 -1.87 -3.16 22.89
C ALA A 42 -2.48 -2.72 21.53
N GLY A 43 -2.22 -3.50 20.46
CA GLY A 43 -2.85 -3.29 19.17
C GLY A 43 -4.34 -3.56 19.19
N HIS A 44 -4.79 -4.62 19.86
CA HIS A 44 -6.20 -4.91 20.06
C HIS A 44 -6.91 -3.83 20.89
N ASP A 45 -6.32 -3.40 21.98
CA ASP A 45 -6.86 -2.31 22.81
C ASP A 45 -7.02 -1.02 22.02
N TRP A 46 -6.05 -0.70 21.15
CA TRP A 46 -6.14 0.45 20.27
C TRP A 46 -7.28 0.29 19.26
N CYS A 47 -7.38 -0.86 18.62
CA CYS A 47 -8.45 -1.15 17.63
C CYS A 47 -9.84 -1.02 18.25
N GLU A 48 -10.04 -1.56 19.46
CA GLU A 48 -11.31 -1.45 20.19
C GLU A 48 -11.65 0.00 20.52
N ARG A 49 -10.70 0.74 21.05
CA ARG A 49 -10.88 2.16 21.43
C ARG A 49 -11.20 3.05 20.25
N GLU A 50 -10.56 2.84 19.10
CA GLU A 50 -10.73 3.66 17.90
C GLU A 50 -11.83 3.11 16.96
N GLY A 51 -12.43 1.98 17.29
CA GLY A 51 -13.45 1.35 16.45
C GLY A 51 -12.92 0.82 15.12
N TYR A 52 -11.65 0.40 15.09
CA TYR A 52 -11.07 -0.20 13.88
C TYR A 52 -11.66 -1.59 13.63
N PRO A 53 -12.14 -1.91 12.41
CA PRO A 53 -12.93 -3.13 12.17
C PRO A 53 -12.07 -4.39 11.95
N GLY A 54 -11.04 -4.59 12.73
CA GLY A 54 -10.11 -5.70 12.63
C GLY A 54 -8.91 -5.48 13.51
N TYR A 55 -7.74 -5.95 13.09
CA TYR A 55 -6.49 -5.71 13.78
C TYR A 55 -5.58 -4.81 12.95
N THR A 56 -4.88 -3.89 13.63
CA THR A 56 -3.74 -3.17 13.08
C THR A 56 -2.66 -2.99 14.14
N SER A 57 -1.41 -3.21 13.74
CA SER A 57 -0.25 -2.94 14.60
C SER A 57 0.24 -1.50 14.52
N TYR A 58 -0.49 -0.62 13.83
CA TYR A 58 -0.09 0.77 13.55
C TYR A 58 0.34 1.57 14.78
N ALA A 59 -0.35 1.39 15.89
CA ALA A 59 -0.10 2.15 17.12
C ALA A 59 0.64 1.37 18.22
N SER A 60 0.97 0.11 17.98
CA SER A 60 1.55 -0.79 18.99
C SER A 60 2.95 -1.28 18.64
N LEU A 61 3.20 -1.56 17.36
CA LEU A 61 4.44 -2.20 16.91
C LEU A 61 5.12 -1.39 15.80
N ASP A 62 5.94 -0.45 16.16
CA ASP A 62 6.68 0.45 15.27
C ASP A 62 8.00 -0.14 14.74
N ALA A 63 8.43 -1.29 15.27
CA ALA A 63 9.75 -1.85 15.05
C ALA A 63 9.71 -3.29 14.48
N LEU A 64 8.71 -3.65 13.67
CA LEU A 64 8.56 -4.99 13.10
C LEU A 64 9.84 -5.54 12.44
N PRO A 65 10.59 -4.77 11.61
CA PRO A 65 11.80 -5.28 10.97
C PRO A 65 12.96 -5.57 11.94
N TRP A 66 12.96 -4.95 13.12
CA TRP A 66 13.94 -5.19 14.17
C TRP A 66 13.60 -6.40 15.03
N ARG A 67 12.33 -6.70 15.18
CA ARG A 67 11.84 -7.77 16.03
C ARG A 67 11.76 -9.10 15.31
N PHE A 68 11.45 -9.07 13.99
CA PHE A 68 11.14 -10.27 13.23
C PHE A 68 11.95 -10.31 11.93
N PRO A 69 12.83 -11.32 11.74
CA PRO A 69 13.70 -11.42 10.55
C PRO A 69 12.96 -11.40 9.22
N ILE A 70 11.77 -12.01 9.14
CA ILE A 70 10.95 -12.05 7.93
C ILE A 70 10.54 -10.63 7.48
N PHE A 71 10.26 -9.73 8.43
CA PHE A 71 9.97 -8.33 8.10
C PHE A 71 11.22 -7.56 7.69
N ALA A 72 12.40 -7.94 8.20
CA ALA A 72 13.65 -7.35 7.71
C ALA A 72 13.94 -7.75 6.26
N ASP A 73 13.59 -8.96 5.85
CA ASP A 73 13.71 -9.39 4.46
C ASP A 73 12.64 -8.75 3.58
N LEU A 74 11.40 -8.64 4.07
CA LEU A 74 10.34 -7.90 3.40
C LEU A 74 10.76 -6.44 3.12
N VAL A 75 11.36 -5.75 4.09
CA VAL A 75 11.84 -4.37 3.91
C VAL A 75 12.87 -4.27 2.81
N LYS A 76 13.80 -5.23 2.68
CA LYS A 76 14.79 -5.24 1.59
C LYS A 76 14.11 -5.34 0.22
N ALA A 77 13.10 -6.21 0.09
CA ALA A 77 12.34 -6.33 -1.14
C ALA A 77 11.57 -5.03 -1.45
N LEU A 78 10.88 -4.46 -0.46
CA LEU A 78 10.15 -3.20 -0.61
C LEU A 78 11.07 -2.03 -0.95
N ASP A 79 12.24 -1.91 -0.33
CA ASP A 79 13.25 -0.90 -0.67
C ASP A 79 13.70 -1.01 -2.15
N ALA A 80 13.82 -2.24 -2.67
CA ALA A 80 14.16 -2.45 -4.08
C ALA A 80 13.04 -2.01 -5.03
N HIS A 81 11.78 -2.33 -4.70
CA HIS A 81 10.61 -1.85 -5.45
C HIS A 81 10.50 -0.32 -5.41
N VAL A 82 10.72 0.29 -4.23
CA VAL A 82 10.73 1.75 -4.07
C VAL A 82 11.82 2.40 -4.91
N ALA A 83 13.03 1.81 -4.94
CA ALA A 83 14.12 2.31 -5.78
C ALA A 83 13.79 2.24 -7.28
N ALA A 84 13.16 1.16 -7.73
CA ALA A 84 12.68 1.01 -9.10
C ALA A 84 11.62 2.07 -9.44
N PHE A 85 10.64 2.26 -8.56
CA PHE A 85 9.59 3.25 -8.78
C PHE A 85 10.11 4.69 -8.73
N ALA A 86 11.01 5.02 -7.81
CA ALA A 86 11.65 6.34 -7.74
C ALA A 86 12.41 6.70 -9.02
N LYS A 87 13.04 5.70 -9.65
CA LYS A 87 13.70 5.85 -10.96
C LYS A 87 12.69 6.17 -12.06
N GLU A 88 11.56 5.47 -12.11
CA GLU A 88 10.49 5.72 -13.08
C GLU A 88 9.82 7.09 -12.88
N LEU A 89 9.80 7.58 -11.64
CA LEU A 89 9.34 8.93 -11.30
C LEU A 89 10.37 10.01 -11.61
N ALA A 90 11.58 9.64 -12.02
CA ALA A 90 12.70 10.53 -12.27
C ALA A 90 13.02 11.45 -11.07
N PHE A 91 12.95 10.93 -9.85
CA PHE A 91 13.29 11.69 -8.65
C PHE A 91 14.80 12.02 -8.63
N ASP A 92 15.12 13.29 -8.45
CA ASP A 92 16.49 13.71 -8.18
C ASP A 92 16.78 13.59 -6.67
N LEU A 93 17.36 12.46 -6.29
CA LEU A 93 17.71 12.16 -4.91
C LEU A 93 19.16 12.53 -4.57
N GLY A 94 19.95 12.97 -5.56
CA GLY A 94 21.40 13.22 -5.40
C GLY A 94 22.13 11.95 -4.97
N ASP A 95 22.81 12.01 -3.83
CA ASP A 95 23.54 10.89 -3.21
C ASP A 95 22.67 10.09 -2.18
N LYS A 96 21.39 10.43 -2.07
CA LYS A 96 20.48 9.81 -1.10
C LYS A 96 19.69 8.67 -1.71
N THR A 97 19.18 7.79 -0.86
CA THR A 97 18.22 6.72 -1.20
C THR A 97 16.98 6.82 -0.34
N LEU A 98 15.84 6.46 -0.91
CA LEU A 98 14.64 6.26 -0.12
C LEU A 98 14.77 4.97 0.67
N LYS A 99 14.27 4.99 1.89
CA LYS A 99 14.22 3.85 2.80
C LYS A 99 12.84 3.78 3.42
N LEU A 100 12.44 2.57 3.76
CA LEU A 100 11.22 2.37 4.51
C LEU A 100 11.37 3.02 5.89
N ASP A 101 10.44 3.89 6.22
CA ASP A 101 10.34 4.59 7.50
C ASP A 101 9.50 3.82 8.50
N SER A 102 8.32 3.38 8.06
CA SER A 102 7.37 2.67 8.91
C SER A 102 6.63 1.59 8.13
N ILE A 103 6.29 0.51 8.84
CA ILE A 103 5.51 -0.61 8.35
C ILE A 103 4.62 -1.16 9.46
N TRP A 104 3.41 -1.53 9.12
CA TRP A 104 2.47 -2.16 10.05
C TRP A 104 1.63 -3.21 9.35
N ILE A 105 1.03 -4.08 10.14
CA ILE A 105 0.14 -5.15 9.71
C ILE A 105 -1.30 -4.67 9.84
N ASN A 106 -2.13 -5.00 8.85
CA ASN A 106 -3.58 -4.88 8.94
C ASN A 106 -4.23 -6.23 8.62
N ILE A 107 -5.10 -6.70 9.49
CA ILE A 107 -5.90 -7.92 9.29
C ILE A 107 -7.37 -7.52 9.42
N LEU A 108 -8.10 -7.68 8.33
CA LEU A 108 -9.53 -7.33 8.27
C LEU A 108 -10.38 -8.59 8.21
N PRO A 109 -11.43 -8.69 9.03
CA PRO A 109 -12.41 -9.76 8.92
C PRO A 109 -13.31 -9.56 7.70
N GLU A 110 -14.15 -10.53 7.41
CA GLU A 110 -15.22 -10.40 6.41
C GLU A 110 -16.07 -9.16 6.70
N GLY A 111 -16.29 -8.33 5.68
CA GLY A 111 -17.03 -7.07 5.78
C GLY A 111 -16.24 -5.91 6.41
N GLY A 112 -15.03 -6.14 6.91
CA GLY A 112 -14.13 -5.08 7.41
C GLY A 112 -13.63 -4.20 6.28
N ILE A 113 -13.50 -2.91 6.53
CA ILE A 113 -12.96 -1.92 5.58
C ILE A 113 -11.83 -1.13 6.23
N HIS A 114 -10.76 -0.95 5.50
CA HIS A 114 -9.77 0.07 5.80
C HIS A 114 -10.19 1.36 5.09
N THR A 115 -10.54 2.39 5.84
CA THR A 115 -11.11 3.63 5.29
C THR A 115 -10.09 4.43 4.50
N GLY A 116 -10.57 5.27 3.58
CA GLY A 116 -9.73 6.20 2.82
C GLY A 116 -8.95 7.13 3.74
N HIS A 117 -7.64 7.22 3.53
CA HIS A 117 -6.72 8.05 4.30
C HIS A 117 -5.55 8.48 3.43
N ILE A 118 -4.71 9.34 3.96
CA ILE A 118 -3.47 9.79 3.33
C ILE A 118 -2.29 9.55 4.27
N HIS A 119 -1.08 9.51 3.72
CA HIS A 119 0.17 9.39 4.48
C HIS A 119 0.96 10.71 4.35
N PRO A 120 0.70 11.70 5.22
CA PRO A 120 1.39 12.98 5.17
C PRO A 120 2.90 12.78 5.35
N LEU A 121 3.70 13.52 4.58
CA LEU A 121 5.17 13.50 4.58
C LEU A 121 5.81 12.23 3.99
N SER A 122 5.07 11.20 3.62
CA SER A 122 5.63 10.07 2.89
C SER A 122 5.96 10.46 1.45
N VAL A 123 7.16 10.15 0.99
CA VAL A 123 7.58 10.35 -0.40
C VAL A 123 6.89 9.33 -1.31
N ILE A 124 6.87 8.08 -0.88
CA ILE A 124 6.16 6.97 -1.50
C ILE A 124 5.40 6.25 -0.39
N SER A 125 4.15 5.92 -0.66
CA SER A 125 3.32 5.09 0.20
C SER A 125 2.86 3.87 -0.58
N GLY A 126 2.72 2.73 0.08
CA GLY A 126 2.35 1.49 -0.58
C GLY A 126 1.63 0.52 0.35
N THR A 127 1.08 -0.51 -0.25
CA THR A 127 0.50 -1.65 0.46
C THR A 127 0.97 -2.95 -0.20
N THR A 128 1.23 -3.95 0.62
CA THR A 128 1.52 -5.32 0.18
C THR A 128 0.41 -6.21 0.66
N TYR A 129 -0.24 -6.91 -0.26
CA TYR A 129 -1.27 -7.89 0.06
C TYR A 129 -0.60 -9.24 0.26
N VAL A 130 -0.61 -9.73 1.51
CA VAL A 130 -0.02 -11.02 1.89
C VAL A 130 -0.99 -12.15 1.59
N ALA A 131 -2.26 -11.97 1.98
CA ALA A 131 -3.33 -12.91 1.72
C ALA A 131 -4.58 -12.18 1.21
N MET A 132 -5.18 -12.71 0.15
CA MET A 132 -6.38 -12.16 -0.50
C MET A 132 -7.35 -13.32 -0.76
N PRO A 133 -8.22 -13.66 0.22
CA PRO A 133 -9.25 -14.66 0.03
C PRO A 133 -10.23 -14.32 -1.09
N ASP A 134 -10.87 -15.32 -1.68
CA ASP A 134 -11.90 -15.13 -2.68
C ASP A 134 -13.02 -14.22 -2.16
N GLY A 135 -13.44 -13.27 -2.99
CA GLY A 135 -14.47 -12.30 -2.63
C GLY A 135 -13.98 -11.05 -1.93
N THR A 136 -12.66 -10.92 -1.72
CA THR A 136 -12.05 -9.70 -1.18
C THR A 136 -12.24 -8.53 -2.14
N SER A 137 -12.52 -7.33 -1.60
CA SER A 137 -12.65 -6.12 -2.42
C SER A 137 -11.27 -5.57 -2.84
N ALA A 138 -11.27 -4.80 -3.92
CA ALA A 138 -10.06 -4.17 -4.45
C ALA A 138 -9.66 -2.91 -3.65
N LEU A 139 -8.39 -2.49 -3.79
CA LEU A 139 -7.92 -1.18 -3.37
C LEU A 139 -8.69 -0.08 -4.11
N LYS A 140 -9.27 0.84 -3.36
CA LYS A 140 -9.93 2.01 -3.90
C LYS A 140 -9.02 3.23 -3.82
N LEU A 141 -8.76 3.85 -4.97
CA LEU A 141 -8.01 5.10 -5.06
C LEU A 141 -8.96 6.25 -5.38
N GLU A 142 -8.89 7.32 -4.63
CA GLU A 142 -9.70 8.52 -4.85
C GLU A 142 -8.83 9.66 -5.38
N ASP A 143 -9.25 10.27 -6.50
CA ASP A 143 -8.59 11.46 -7.02
C ASP A 143 -8.94 12.66 -6.12
N PRO A 144 -7.96 13.36 -5.54
CA PRO A 144 -8.21 14.52 -4.69
C PRO A 144 -8.89 15.68 -5.44
N ARG A 145 -8.92 15.64 -6.78
CA ARG A 145 -9.60 16.60 -7.63
C ARG A 145 -11.06 16.23 -7.94
N LEU A 146 -11.61 15.25 -7.23
CA LEU A 146 -12.97 14.76 -7.43
C LEU A 146 -14.05 15.84 -7.64
N PRO A 147 -14.09 16.96 -6.88
CA PRO A 147 -15.05 18.01 -7.10
C PRO A 147 -14.99 18.64 -8.49
N MET A 148 -13.83 18.67 -9.12
CA MET A 148 -13.64 19.20 -10.49
C MET A 148 -14.11 18.20 -11.56
N MET A 149 -14.31 16.96 -11.20
CA MET A 149 -14.65 15.85 -12.12
C MET A 149 -16.10 15.37 -11.98
N MET A 150 -16.89 15.95 -11.07
CA MET A 150 -18.26 15.50 -10.77
C MET A 150 -19.20 15.52 -11.99
N ALA A 151 -18.95 16.37 -12.97
CA ALA A 151 -19.76 16.47 -14.21
C ALA A 151 -19.14 15.67 -15.38
N SER A 152 -18.09 14.91 -15.15
CA SER A 152 -17.42 14.16 -16.21
C SER A 152 -18.29 13.00 -16.68
N PRO A 153 -18.53 12.83 -18.00
CA PRO A 153 -19.21 11.65 -18.52
C PRO A 153 -18.35 10.40 -18.33
N GLY A 154 -18.98 9.23 -18.33
CA GLY A 154 -18.28 7.95 -18.29
C GLY A 154 -17.33 7.77 -19.47
N ARG A 155 -16.29 7.00 -19.29
CA ARG A 155 -15.32 6.66 -20.34
C ARG A 155 -15.84 5.50 -21.19
N THR A 156 -15.37 5.44 -22.45
CA THR A 156 -15.64 4.29 -23.32
C THR A 156 -14.90 3.05 -22.82
N LYS A 157 -15.37 1.86 -23.23
CA LYS A 157 -14.73 0.58 -22.86
C LYS A 157 -13.27 0.48 -23.31
N ASP A 158 -12.94 1.14 -24.43
CA ASP A 158 -11.61 1.14 -25.04
C ASP A 158 -10.77 2.34 -24.61
N ALA A 159 -11.19 3.07 -23.59
CA ALA A 159 -10.41 4.19 -23.08
C ALA A 159 -9.01 3.72 -22.63
N PRO A 160 -7.94 4.48 -22.94
CA PRO A 160 -6.61 4.22 -22.41
C PRO A 160 -6.62 4.08 -20.89
N GLU A 161 -5.71 3.29 -20.35
CA GLU A 161 -5.68 2.95 -18.92
C GLU A 161 -5.56 4.18 -18.02
N ASP A 162 -4.74 5.15 -18.44
CA ASP A 162 -4.54 6.43 -17.75
C ASP A 162 -5.77 7.36 -17.75
N LEU A 163 -6.80 7.01 -18.53
CA LEU A 163 -8.07 7.73 -18.60
C LEU A 163 -9.23 6.94 -17.97
N ARG A 164 -9.01 5.67 -17.56
CA ARG A 164 -10.06 4.88 -16.94
C ARG A 164 -10.32 5.39 -15.51
N GLN A 165 -11.60 5.45 -15.18
CA GLN A 165 -12.02 5.60 -13.80
C GLN A 165 -12.24 4.19 -13.26
N PHE A 166 -11.48 3.81 -12.23
CA PHE A 166 -11.73 2.59 -11.49
C PHE A 166 -12.86 2.88 -10.49
N HIS A 167 -13.93 2.13 -10.64
CA HIS A 167 -15.07 2.14 -9.72
C HIS A 167 -15.02 0.91 -8.85
#